data_b5bda4a53b1ceaa40809e70bee41e8ab
#
_entry.id   b5bda4a53b1ceaa40809e70bee41e8ab
#
_cell.length_a   1.000
_cell.length_b   1.000
_cell.length_c   1.000
_cell.angle_alpha   90.00
_cell.angle_beta   90.00
_cell.angle_gamma   90.00
#
_symmetry.space_group_name_H-M   'P 1'
#
loop_
_entity.id
_entity.type
_entity.pdbx_description
1 polymer ?
#
loop_
_entity_poly.entity_id
_entity_poly.type
_entity_poly.pdbx_seq_one_letter_code
_entity_poly.pdbx_strand_id
1 'polypeptide(L)'
;MQYVPNENRYHLIPYNKCGKWGLKLPAISLGLWHNFGGVDVFDNGRAMCRRAFDLGITHFDLANNYGPPPGSAEENFGKIMQLDLAPFRDELVISTKAGYLMWPGPYGEWGSRKYLLSSLDQSLKRMKLDYVDIFYSHRPDPDTPLEETMMALDQAVRQGKALYAGISNYPAPMAAEASRLLKELGTPCLIHQPKYSMFERWVEGGLLDVLGTEGIGCIPFSPLAQGLLTDKYLNGIPEGSRAAKSWGFLKPEQVGPAIEKVKKLNAIALQRGQTLAQMALVWLLKDPRVTSVLIGASSVAQLDDNVAALQNMKFSQSELTQIEQILTE
;
A
#
# COMPACT_ATOMS: atom_id res chain seq x y z
N MET A 1 -9.00 16.04 24.94
CA MET A 1 -9.17 14.66 25.48
C MET A 1 -8.12 13.76 24.85
N GLN A 2 -7.53 12.88 25.65
CA GLN A 2 -6.61 11.87 25.16
C GLN A 2 -7.38 10.89 24.25
N TYR A 3 -6.76 10.42 23.15
CA TYR A 3 -7.36 9.43 22.27
C TYR A 3 -7.42 8.08 22.99
N VAL A 4 -8.59 7.45 22.95
CA VAL A 4 -8.84 6.11 23.46
C VAL A 4 -9.38 5.28 22.29
N PRO A 5 -8.64 4.26 21.82
CA PRO A 5 -9.06 3.46 20.69
C PRO A 5 -10.19 2.49 21.06
N ASN A 6 -10.93 2.03 20.05
CA ASN A 6 -11.96 1.00 20.21
C ASN A 6 -11.34 -0.31 20.78
N GLU A 7 -11.83 -0.77 21.92
CA GLU A 7 -11.33 -1.99 22.57
C GLU A 7 -11.54 -3.27 21.73
N ASN A 8 -12.59 -3.29 20.90
CA ASN A 8 -12.94 -4.44 20.06
C ASN A 8 -12.27 -4.42 18.68
N ARG A 9 -11.35 -3.45 18.40
CA ARG A 9 -10.76 -3.22 17.08
C ARG A 9 -10.17 -4.46 16.41
N TYR A 10 -9.56 -5.36 17.17
CA TYR A 10 -8.92 -6.56 16.62
C TYR A 10 -9.88 -7.67 16.18
N HIS A 11 -11.16 -7.52 16.45
CA HIS A 11 -12.22 -8.45 16.04
C HIS A 11 -13.02 -7.96 14.83
N LEU A 12 -12.76 -6.73 14.34
CA LEU A 12 -13.53 -6.11 13.28
C LEU A 12 -13.09 -6.52 11.88
N ILE A 13 -11.80 -6.85 11.70
CA ILE A 13 -11.23 -7.24 10.40
C ILE A 13 -10.30 -8.43 10.55
N PRO A 14 -10.13 -9.27 9.51
CA PRO A 14 -9.19 -10.38 9.55
C PRO A 14 -7.73 -9.92 9.41
N TYR A 15 -6.80 -10.74 9.96
CA TYR A 15 -5.36 -10.56 9.87
C TYR A 15 -4.72 -11.74 9.17
N ASN A 16 -3.94 -11.48 8.12
CA ASN A 16 -3.27 -12.49 7.30
C ASN A 16 -1.76 -12.47 7.52
N LYS A 17 -1.12 -13.63 7.52
CA LYS A 17 0.35 -13.73 7.59
C LYS A 17 1.00 -13.12 6.34
N CYS A 18 2.17 -12.50 6.51
CA CYS A 18 3.04 -12.11 5.41
C CYS A 18 3.74 -13.37 4.86
N GLY A 19 3.11 -14.02 3.89
CA GLY A 19 3.58 -15.30 3.37
C GLY A 19 3.72 -16.34 4.48
N LYS A 20 4.92 -16.94 4.61
CA LYS A 20 5.23 -17.94 5.66
C LYS A 20 5.66 -17.34 7.00
N TRP A 21 5.89 -16.02 7.06
CA TRP A 21 6.50 -15.34 8.21
C TRP A 21 5.49 -15.07 9.33
N GLY A 22 6.01 -14.74 10.52
CA GLY A 22 5.20 -14.56 11.73
C GLY A 22 4.38 -13.27 11.76
N LEU A 23 4.85 -12.21 11.06
CA LEU A 23 4.13 -10.94 11.02
C LEU A 23 2.78 -11.11 10.31
N LYS A 24 1.73 -10.53 10.92
CA LYS A 24 0.39 -10.46 10.33
C LYS A 24 0.08 -9.02 9.98
N LEU A 25 -0.60 -8.81 8.84
CA LEU A 25 -1.19 -7.54 8.48
C LEU A 25 -2.72 -7.65 8.46
N PRO A 26 -3.44 -6.55 8.75
CA PRO A 26 -4.88 -6.49 8.53
C PRO A 26 -5.18 -6.70 7.04
N ALA A 27 -6.32 -7.28 6.70
CA ALA A 27 -6.70 -7.50 5.29
C ALA A 27 -6.74 -6.21 4.46
N ILE A 28 -6.96 -5.07 5.14
CA ILE A 28 -6.87 -3.72 4.56
C ILE A 28 -5.86 -2.92 5.36
N SER A 29 -4.93 -2.26 4.67
CA SER A 29 -3.90 -1.36 5.20
C SER A 29 -4.11 0.06 4.71
N LEU A 30 -3.70 1.08 5.49
CA LEU A 30 -3.86 2.49 5.11
C LEU A 30 -2.55 3.06 4.56
N GLY A 31 -2.59 3.50 3.28
CA GLY A 31 -1.50 4.22 2.63
C GLY A 31 -1.64 5.74 2.80
N LEU A 32 -0.55 6.38 3.19
CA LEU A 32 -0.52 7.81 3.49
C LEU A 32 0.12 8.65 2.37
N TRP A 33 -0.08 8.26 1.11
CA TRP A 33 0.50 9.01 -0.03
C TRP A 33 -0.22 10.34 -0.27
N HIS A 34 -1.54 10.30 -0.51
CA HIS A 34 -2.36 11.49 -0.72
C HIS A 34 -3.22 11.77 0.51
N ASN A 35 -3.58 13.03 0.71
CA ASN A 35 -4.43 13.54 1.81
C ASN A 35 -3.73 13.55 3.20
N PHE A 36 -2.42 13.32 3.24
CA PHE A 36 -1.63 13.36 4.48
C PHE A 36 -0.41 14.29 4.38
N GLY A 37 -0.23 14.97 3.24
CA GLY A 37 0.89 15.89 3.02
C GLY A 37 0.73 17.25 3.68
N GLY A 38 1.72 18.11 3.44
CA GLY A 38 1.75 19.45 4.04
C GLY A 38 0.73 20.44 3.45
N VAL A 39 0.12 20.12 2.30
CA VAL A 39 -0.95 20.91 1.66
C VAL A 39 -2.35 20.44 2.05
N ASP A 40 -2.45 19.33 2.77
CA ASP A 40 -3.70 18.73 3.19
C ASP A 40 -4.10 19.21 4.59
N VAL A 41 -5.38 19.10 4.93
CA VAL A 41 -5.88 19.46 6.26
C VAL A 41 -5.42 18.40 7.26
N PHE A 42 -4.52 18.77 8.17
CA PHE A 42 -3.92 17.87 9.15
C PHE A 42 -4.96 17.11 9.99
N ASP A 43 -6.00 17.80 10.47
CA ASP A 43 -7.03 17.18 11.32
C ASP A 43 -7.84 16.11 10.59
N ASN A 44 -8.02 16.22 9.26
CA ASN A 44 -8.65 15.18 8.46
C ASN A 44 -7.75 13.92 8.40
N GLY A 45 -6.46 14.09 8.13
CA GLY A 45 -5.47 12.98 8.16
C GLY A 45 -5.40 12.32 9.55
N ARG A 46 -5.38 13.13 10.60
CA ARG A 46 -5.42 12.66 11.99
C ARG A 46 -6.67 11.85 12.30
N ALA A 47 -7.84 12.36 11.90
CA ALA A 47 -9.12 11.66 12.09
C ALA A 47 -9.15 10.31 11.36
N MET A 48 -8.62 10.25 10.13
CA MET A 48 -8.51 9.01 9.36
C MET A 48 -7.56 8.01 10.02
N CYS A 49 -6.40 8.41 10.53
CA CYS A 49 -5.48 7.51 11.23
C CYS A 49 -6.09 6.94 12.52
N ARG A 50 -6.78 7.78 13.32
CA ARG A 50 -7.51 7.31 14.52
C ARG A 50 -8.61 6.34 14.14
N ARG A 51 -9.43 6.69 13.16
CA ARG A 51 -10.50 5.80 12.70
C ARG A 51 -9.99 4.48 12.13
N ALA A 52 -8.88 4.51 11.38
CA ALA A 52 -8.23 3.31 10.88
C ALA A 52 -7.87 2.36 12.04
N PHE A 53 -7.23 2.88 13.07
CA PHE A 53 -6.87 2.08 14.24
C PHE A 53 -8.10 1.58 15.00
N ASP A 54 -9.15 2.39 15.14
CA ASP A 54 -10.44 1.98 15.72
C ASP A 54 -11.13 0.85 14.95
N LEU A 55 -10.89 0.74 13.65
CA LEU A 55 -11.40 -0.32 12.78
C LEU A 55 -10.50 -1.57 12.75
N GLY A 56 -9.34 -1.55 13.42
CA GLY A 56 -8.38 -2.65 13.42
C GLY A 56 -7.33 -2.57 12.31
N ILE A 57 -7.27 -1.48 11.55
CA ILE A 57 -6.16 -1.24 10.62
C ILE A 57 -4.94 -0.82 11.43
N THR A 58 -4.02 -1.77 11.61
CA THR A 58 -2.78 -1.57 12.37
C THR A 58 -1.60 -1.20 11.48
N HIS A 59 -1.70 -1.35 10.16
CA HIS A 59 -0.62 -1.06 9.22
C HIS A 59 -0.83 0.29 8.53
N PHE A 60 0.16 1.18 8.75
CA PHE A 60 0.29 2.50 8.11
C PHE A 60 1.50 2.51 7.19
N ASP A 61 1.25 2.76 5.90
CA ASP A 61 2.27 2.67 4.87
C ASP A 61 2.65 4.05 4.32
N LEU A 62 3.93 4.40 4.47
CA LEU A 62 4.51 5.67 4.05
C LEU A 62 5.62 5.46 3.01
N ALA A 63 6.23 6.55 2.57
CA ALA A 63 7.50 6.61 1.86
C ALA A 63 8.14 7.98 2.09
N ASN A 64 9.46 8.03 1.96
CA ASN A 64 10.22 9.25 2.18
C ASN A 64 9.76 10.43 1.31
N ASN A 65 9.28 10.15 0.07
CA ASN A 65 8.84 11.16 -0.88
C ASN A 65 7.33 11.47 -0.84
N TYR A 66 6.55 10.88 0.09
CA TYR A 66 5.12 11.15 0.18
C TYR A 66 4.82 12.56 0.71
N GLY A 67 3.78 13.17 0.11
CA GLY A 67 3.34 14.54 0.36
C GLY A 67 2.28 14.97 -0.65
N PRO A 68 2.32 16.19 -1.23
CA PRO A 68 3.39 17.20 -1.26
C PRO A 68 3.50 18.06 0.01
N PRO A 69 4.65 18.73 0.24
CA PRO A 69 5.95 18.46 -0.38
C PRO A 69 6.54 17.11 0.05
N PRO A 70 7.55 16.55 -0.64
CA PRO A 70 8.19 15.29 -0.25
C PRO A 70 8.64 15.29 1.21
N GLY A 71 8.29 14.21 1.94
CA GLY A 71 8.57 14.06 3.37
C GLY A 71 7.46 14.55 4.30
N SER A 72 6.56 15.42 3.83
CA SER A 72 5.54 16.02 4.69
C SER A 72 4.49 15.04 5.21
N ALA A 73 4.24 13.93 4.50
CA ALA A 73 3.36 12.89 5.00
C ALA A 73 3.96 12.19 6.23
N GLU A 74 5.27 11.91 6.22
CA GLU A 74 5.98 11.35 7.38
C GLU A 74 6.04 12.35 8.54
N GLU A 75 6.22 13.65 8.28
CA GLU A 75 6.19 14.70 9.32
C GLU A 75 4.81 14.77 9.99
N ASN A 76 3.75 14.77 9.20
CA ASN A 76 2.38 14.79 9.74
C ASN A 76 2.06 13.50 10.49
N PHE A 77 2.48 12.34 9.98
CA PHE A 77 2.32 11.08 10.70
C PHE A 77 3.09 11.09 12.04
N GLY A 78 4.32 11.64 12.07
CA GLY A 78 5.09 11.83 13.30
C GLY A 78 4.38 12.70 14.34
N LYS A 79 3.64 13.74 13.91
CA LYS A 79 2.77 14.54 14.80
C LYS A 79 1.59 13.70 15.29
N ILE A 80 0.95 12.92 14.43
CA ILE A 80 -0.17 12.03 14.81
C ILE A 80 0.31 10.97 15.81
N MET A 81 1.48 10.38 15.58
CA MET A 81 2.10 9.48 16.55
C MET A 81 2.22 10.13 17.93
N GLN A 82 2.79 11.31 18.02
CA GLN A 82 2.97 12.02 19.31
C GLN A 82 1.66 12.39 19.98
N LEU A 83 0.65 12.78 19.21
CA LEU A 83 -0.62 13.24 19.75
C LEU A 83 -1.55 12.09 20.19
N ASP A 84 -1.52 10.96 19.47
CA ASP A 84 -2.56 9.93 19.61
C ASP A 84 -2.02 8.51 19.70
N LEU A 85 -1.02 8.12 18.90
CA LEU A 85 -0.70 6.73 18.64
C LEU A 85 0.57 6.21 19.34
N ALA A 86 1.41 7.08 19.91
CA ALA A 86 2.65 6.65 20.57
C ALA A 86 2.45 5.61 21.68
N PRO A 87 1.38 5.65 22.51
CA PRO A 87 1.13 4.61 23.51
C PRO A 87 0.86 3.21 22.93
N PHE A 88 0.56 3.15 21.63
CA PHE A 88 0.19 1.93 20.91
C PHE A 88 1.25 1.49 19.89
N ARG A 89 2.49 2.04 19.97
CA ARG A 89 3.56 1.78 18.98
C ARG A 89 3.77 0.28 18.72
N ASP A 90 3.73 -0.54 19.75
CA ASP A 90 3.95 -2.00 19.66
C ASP A 90 2.75 -2.76 19.07
N GLU A 91 1.61 -2.10 18.96
CA GLU A 91 0.41 -2.64 18.31
C GLU A 91 0.31 -2.24 16.82
N LEU A 92 1.22 -1.37 16.35
CA LEU A 92 1.24 -0.83 14.99
C LEU A 92 2.33 -1.48 14.16
N VAL A 93 2.05 -1.63 12.87
CA VAL A 93 3.03 -1.91 11.83
C VAL A 93 3.21 -0.62 11.02
N ILE A 94 4.39 -0.03 11.06
CA ILE A 94 4.70 1.20 10.34
C ILE A 94 5.74 0.88 9.28
N SER A 95 5.43 1.19 8.02
CA SER A 95 6.36 0.99 6.93
C SER A 95 6.73 2.30 6.24
N THR A 96 7.98 2.36 5.75
CA THR A 96 8.43 3.43 4.85
C THR A 96 9.33 2.87 3.76
N LYS A 97 9.59 3.70 2.74
CA LYS A 97 10.27 3.31 1.51
C LYS A 97 11.22 4.41 1.05
N ALA A 98 12.28 4.04 0.35
CA ALA A 98 13.14 4.97 -0.40
C ALA A 98 13.44 4.42 -1.80
N GLY A 99 13.55 5.31 -2.80
CA GLY A 99 13.81 4.94 -4.19
C GLY A 99 13.48 6.05 -5.20
N TYR A 100 12.61 7.00 -4.83
CA TYR A 100 12.26 8.14 -5.67
C TYR A 100 12.97 9.42 -5.22
N LEU A 101 13.04 10.42 -6.12
CA LEU A 101 13.75 11.67 -5.90
C LEU A 101 13.28 12.39 -4.62
N MET A 102 14.24 12.71 -3.75
CA MET A 102 14.03 13.46 -2.53
C MET A 102 14.78 14.81 -2.52
N TRP A 103 15.97 14.84 -3.10
CA TRP A 103 16.80 16.05 -3.22
C TRP A 103 17.65 16.02 -4.49
N PRO A 104 18.04 17.16 -5.04
CA PRO A 104 18.82 17.19 -6.28
C PRO A 104 20.25 16.65 -6.08
N GLY A 105 20.84 16.18 -7.19
CA GLY A 105 22.21 15.68 -7.22
C GLY A 105 22.29 14.14 -7.17
N PRO A 106 23.51 13.58 -7.16
CA PRO A 106 23.73 12.15 -7.44
C PRO A 106 23.38 11.22 -6.27
N TYR A 107 22.95 11.75 -5.13
CA TYR A 107 22.70 10.95 -3.92
C TYR A 107 21.24 11.05 -3.41
N GLY A 108 20.35 11.63 -4.20
CA GLY A 108 18.98 11.94 -3.76
C GLY A 108 17.91 11.00 -4.30
N GLU A 109 18.28 9.92 -4.99
CA GLU A 109 17.36 9.01 -5.69
C GLU A 109 17.92 7.60 -5.81
N TRP A 110 17.10 6.64 -6.21
CA TRP A 110 17.41 5.26 -6.59
C TRP A 110 17.79 4.32 -5.45
N GLY A 111 18.65 3.32 -5.71
CA GLY A 111 18.85 2.16 -4.84
C GLY A 111 20.20 2.09 -4.17
N SER A 112 21.08 3.10 -4.31
CA SER A 112 22.40 3.06 -3.68
C SER A 112 22.30 2.95 -2.15
N ARG A 113 23.26 2.23 -1.55
CA ARG A 113 23.34 2.11 -0.08
C ARG A 113 23.35 3.48 0.61
N LYS A 114 24.10 4.43 0.06
CA LYS A 114 24.17 5.79 0.60
C LYS A 114 22.80 6.44 0.65
N TYR A 115 22.03 6.36 -0.44
CA TYR A 115 20.72 6.96 -0.51
C TYR A 115 19.71 6.27 0.41
N LEU A 116 19.64 4.93 0.39
CA LEU A 116 18.67 4.17 1.17
C LEU A 116 18.86 4.39 2.66
N LEU A 117 20.07 4.30 3.19
CA LEU A 117 20.34 4.46 4.62
C LEU A 117 20.14 5.91 5.08
N SER A 118 20.60 6.90 4.31
CA SER A 118 20.35 8.31 4.65
C SER A 118 18.86 8.65 4.60
N SER A 119 18.11 8.08 3.65
CA SER A 119 16.66 8.27 3.57
C SER A 119 15.95 7.66 4.76
N LEU A 120 16.31 6.46 5.19
CA LEU A 120 15.73 5.84 6.38
C LEU A 120 15.98 6.69 7.63
N ASP A 121 17.21 7.19 7.83
CA ASP A 121 17.54 8.06 8.96
C ASP A 121 16.72 9.35 8.95
N GLN A 122 16.47 9.93 7.79
CA GLN A 122 15.61 11.11 7.65
C GLN A 122 14.14 10.77 7.91
N SER A 123 13.66 9.62 7.41
CA SER A 123 12.30 9.14 7.64
C SER A 123 12.01 8.92 9.13
N LEU A 124 12.91 8.26 9.84
CA LEU A 124 12.81 8.06 11.30
C LEU A 124 12.72 9.39 12.05
N LYS A 125 13.55 10.38 11.67
CA LYS A 125 13.50 11.73 12.27
C LYS A 125 12.16 12.44 12.01
N ARG A 126 11.63 12.36 10.76
CA ARG A 126 10.33 12.97 10.41
C ARG A 126 9.19 12.32 11.19
N MET A 127 9.17 11.00 11.24
CA MET A 127 8.14 10.23 11.94
C MET A 127 8.33 10.21 13.46
N LYS A 128 9.50 10.65 13.98
CA LYS A 128 9.87 10.63 15.42
C LYS A 128 9.81 9.22 16.00
N LEU A 129 10.36 8.28 15.26
CA LEU A 129 10.44 6.86 15.58
C LEU A 129 11.89 6.42 15.68
N ASP A 130 12.17 5.45 16.54
CA ASP A 130 13.48 4.81 16.65
C ASP A 130 13.67 3.75 15.55
N TYR A 131 12.59 3.12 15.10
CA TYR A 131 12.57 2.11 14.05
C TYR A 131 11.24 2.11 13.29
N VAL A 132 11.26 1.57 12.08
CA VAL A 132 10.06 1.14 11.34
C VAL A 132 9.93 -0.37 11.35
N ASP A 133 8.72 -0.89 11.20
CA ASP A 133 8.53 -2.33 11.12
C ASP A 133 9.01 -2.87 9.78
N ILE A 134 8.70 -2.19 8.67
CA ILE A 134 9.12 -2.62 7.34
C ILE A 134 9.79 -1.46 6.59
N PHE A 135 11.00 -1.70 6.09
CA PHE A 135 11.68 -0.77 5.19
C PHE A 135 11.77 -1.37 3.79
N TYR A 136 11.29 -0.62 2.79
CA TYR A 136 11.24 -1.06 1.39
C TYR A 136 12.28 -0.38 0.51
N SER A 137 12.90 -1.16 -0.39
CA SER A 137 13.34 -0.60 -1.67
C SER A 137 12.11 -0.30 -2.51
N HIS A 138 11.86 0.99 -2.82
CA HIS A 138 10.60 1.47 -3.40
C HIS A 138 10.42 1.07 -4.87
N ARG A 139 11.53 0.87 -5.57
CA ARG A 139 11.60 0.38 -6.96
C ARG A 139 12.99 -0.19 -7.25
N PRO A 140 13.13 -1.06 -8.25
CA PRO A 140 14.44 -1.49 -8.71
C PRO A 140 15.22 -0.30 -9.31
N ASP A 141 16.54 -0.27 -9.07
CA ASP A 141 17.47 0.68 -9.65
C ASP A 141 18.12 0.02 -10.88
N PRO A 142 18.05 0.63 -12.09
CA PRO A 142 18.64 0.05 -13.29
C PRO A 142 20.18 0.09 -13.29
N ASP A 143 20.80 1.01 -12.53
CA ASP A 143 22.23 1.31 -12.60
C ASP A 143 23.02 0.83 -11.37
N THR A 144 22.34 0.55 -10.24
CA THR A 144 22.97 0.02 -9.04
C THR A 144 22.88 -1.51 -9.01
N PRO A 145 23.98 -2.24 -8.75
CA PRO A 145 23.91 -3.68 -8.54
C PRO A 145 22.88 -4.05 -7.48
N LEU A 146 22.04 -5.05 -7.78
CA LEU A 146 20.96 -5.48 -6.88
C LEU A 146 21.50 -5.88 -5.50
N GLU A 147 22.68 -6.46 -5.45
CA GLU A 147 23.41 -6.84 -4.24
C GLU A 147 23.61 -5.64 -3.31
N GLU A 148 24.01 -4.48 -3.84
CA GLU A 148 24.22 -3.27 -3.03
C GLU A 148 22.92 -2.81 -2.38
N THR A 149 21.83 -2.81 -3.15
CA THR A 149 20.49 -2.44 -2.64
C THR A 149 20.03 -3.43 -1.55
N MET A 150 20.19 -4.73 -1.76
CA MET A 150 19.80 -5.74 -0.77
C MET A 150 20.69 -5.69 0.47
N MET A 151 21.99 -5.45 0.33
CA MET A 151 22.91 -5.22 1.46
C MET A 151 22.51 -3.97 2.27
N ALA A 152 21.97 -2.93 1.64
CA ALA A 152 21.47 -1.74 2.35
C ALA A 152 20.23 -2.07 3.19
N LEU A 153 19.30 -2.88 2.67
CA LEU A 153 18.13 -3.35 3.44
C LEU A 153 18.56 -4.25 4.61
N ASP A 154 19.48 -5.20 4.39
CA ASP A 154 20.06 -6.04 5.45
C ASP A 154 20.71 -5.18 6.54
N GLN A 155 21.50 -4.18 6.14
CA GLN A 155 22.15 -3.29 7.10
C GLN A 155 21.14 -2.49 7.92
N ALA A 156 20.03 -2.02 7.33
CA ALA A 156 18.97 -1.32 8.05
C ALA A 156 18.36 -2.21 9.14
N VAL A 157 18.13 -3.50 8.84
CA VAL A 157 17.61 -4.48 9.79
C VAL A 157 18.65 -4.78 10.88
N ARG A 158 19.90 -5.06 10.53
CA ARG A 158 20.98 -5.33 11.51
C ARG A 158 21.26 -4.16 12.46
N GLN A 159 21.02 -2.92 11.99
CA GLN A 159 21.13 -1.71 12.83
C GLN A 159 19.92 -1.50 13.75
N GLY A 160 18.88 -2.34 13.64
CA GLY A 160 17.64 -2.18 14.41
C GLY A 160 16.78 -0.98 13.97
N LYS A 161 17.06 -0.39 12.80
CA LYS A 161 16.29 0.73 12.24
C LYS A 161 15.04 0.27 11.47
N ALA A 162 15.02 -1.01 11.09
CA ALA A 162 13.86 -1.71 10.55
C ALA A 162 13.79 -3.12 11.14
N LEU A 163 12.59 -3.67 11.32
CA LEU A 163 12.45 -5.06 11.76
C LEU A 163 12.50 -6.03 10.58
N TYR A 164 11.99 -5.60 9.43
CA TYR A 164 11.86 -6.42 8.22
C TYR A 164 12.25 -5.64 6.97
N ALA A 165 12.75 -6.38 5.97
CA ALA A 165 13.03 -5.89 4.64
C ALA A 165 11.86 -6.18 3.69
N GLY A 166 11.51 -5.22 2.84
CA GLY A 166 10.52 -5.35 1.76
C GLY A 166 11.03 -4.80 0.44
N ILE A 167 10.38 -5.19 -0.64
CA ILE A 167 10.65 -4.67 -2.00
C ILE A 167 9.35 -4.22 -2.66
N SER A 168 9.42 -3.30 -3.60
CA SER A 168 8.25 -2.77 -4.31
C SER A 168 8.53 -2.60 -5.80
N ASN A 169 7.56 -2.96 -6.65
CA ASN A 169 7.65 -2.84 -8.11
C ASN A 169 8.72 -3.71 -8.80
N TYR A 170 9.26 -4.71 -8.12
CA TYR A 170 10.22 -5.65 -8.70
C TYR A 170 9.50 -6.67 -9.60
N PRO A 171 9.91 -6.84 -10.88
CA PRO A 171 9.37 -7.91 -11.72
C PRO A 171 9.79 -9.28 -11.21
N ALA A 172 9.08 -10.34 -11.62
CA ALA A 172 9.24 -11.69 -11.08
C ALA A 172 10.69 -12.20 -11.02
N PRO A 173 11.52 -12.11 -12.10
CA PRO A 173 12.90 -12.57 -12.04
C PRO A 173 13.76 -11.81 -11.03
N MET A 174 13.56 -10.48 -10.96
CA MET A 174 14.32 -9.63 -10.04
C MET A 174 13.83 -9.80 -8.59
N ALA A 175 12.54 -10.06 -8.36
CA ALA A 175 12.01 -10.37 -7.04
C ALA A 175 12.56 -11.70 -6.51
N ALA A 176 12.70 -12.72 -7.37
CA ALA A 176 13.31 -13.99 -7.01
C ALA A 176 14.80 -13.81 -6.63
N GLU A 177 15.54 -13.04 -7.40
CA GLU A 177 16.97 -12.77 -7.12
C GLU A 177 17.15 -11.94 -5.85
N ALA A 178 16.33 -10.89 -5.65
CA ALA A 178 16.34 -10.11 -4.43
C ALA A 178 16.04 -10.98 -3.19
N SER A 179 15.08 -11.91 -3.30
CA SER A 179 14.76 -12.88 -2.24
C SER A 179 15.96 -13.76 -1.92
N ARG A 180 16.63 -14.30 -2.96
CA ARG A 180 17.81 -15.13 -2.80
C ARG A 180 18.94 -14.39 -2.07
N LEU A 181 19.26 -13.18 -2.52
CA LEU A 181 20.29 -12.33 -1.92
C LEU A 181 20.00 -12.00 -0.47
N LEU A 182 18.78 -11.54 -0.16
CA LEU A 182 18.38 -11.22 1.22
C LEU A 182 18.42 -12.46 2.13
N LYS A 183 18.03 -13.62 1.61
CA LYS A 183 18.11 -14.89 2.37
C LYS A 183 19.55 -15.27 2.69
N GLU A 184 20.47 -15.13 1.73
CA GLU A 184 21.92 -15.38 1.93
C GLU A 184 22.53 -14.42 2.95
N LEU A 185 22.08 -13.17 2.99
CA LEU A 185 22.47 -12.18 3.99
C LEU A 185 21.91 -12.46 5.39
N GLY A 186 20.91 -13.35 5.51
CA GLY A 186 20.24 -13.68 6.78
C GLY A 186 19.08 -12.76 7.14
N THR A 187 18.64 -11.89 6.21
CA THR A 187 17.51 -10.98 6.34
C THR A 187 16.47 -11.30 5.26
N PRO A 188 15.63 -12.33 5.41
CA PRO A 188 14.70 -12.74 4.36
C PRO A 188 13.74 -11.61 3.96
N CYS A 189 13.40 -11.53 2.66
CA CYS A 189 12.35 -10.63 2.18
C CYS A 189 11.00 -11.02 2.81
N LEU A 190 10.40 -10.08 3.53
CA LEU A 190 9.11 -10.30 4.18
C LEU A 190 7.95 -10.17 3.21
N ILE A 191 7.97 -9.12 2.37
CA ILE A 191 6.79 -8.66 1.64
C ILE A 191 7.17 -7.91 0.37
N HIS A 192 6.35 -8.06 -0.67
CA HIS A 192 6.43 -7.31 -1.92
C HIS A 192 5.21 -6.40 -2.09
N GLN A 193 5.44 -5.14 -2.46
CA GLN A 193 4.38 -4.17 -2.71
C GLN A 193 4.29 -3.84 -4.21
N PRO A 194 3.43 -4.52 -5.01
CA PRO A 194 3.24 -4.25 -6.43
C PRO A 194 2.04 -3.34 -6.69
N LYS A 195 2.01 -2.69 -7.87
CA LYS A 195 0.79 -2.14 -8.44
C LYS A 195 -0.09 -3.28 -8.93
N TYR A 196 -1.29 -3.46 -8.34
CA TYR A 196 -2.21 -4.52 -8.74
C TYR A 196 -3.66 -4.11 -8.50
N SER A 197 -4.49 -4.33 -9.52
CA SER A 197 -5.92 -4.09 -9.50
C SER A 197 -6.60 -4.94 -10.58
N MET A 198 -7.92 -4.93 -10.67
CA MET A 198 -8.64 -5.58 -11.78
C MET A 198 -8.19 -5.09 -13.16
N PHE A 199 -7.68 -3.84 -13.29
CA PHE A 199 -7.20 -3.24 -14.55
C PHE A 199 -5.68 -3.26 -14.71
N GLU A 200 -4.92 -3.69 -13.72
CA GLU A 200 -3.46 -3.76 -13.73
C GLU A 200 -3.01 -5.12 -13.21
N ARG A 201 -2.80 -6.09 -14.08
CA ARG A 201 -2.70 -7.53 -13.74
C ARG A 201 -1.33 -8.16 -14.06
N TRP A 202 -0.30 -7.35 -14.31
CA TRP A 202 1.04 -7.84 -14.66
C TRP A 202 1.64 -8.81 -13.63
N VAL A 203 1.22 -8.71 -12.38
CA VAL A 203 1.69 -9.58 -11.28
C VAL A 203 1.27 -11.05 -11.46
N GLU A 204 0.17 -11.30 -12.18
CA GLU A 204 -0.34 -12.63 -12.46
C GLU A 204 0.55 -13.39 -13.46
N GLY A 205 1.39 -12.67 -14.23
CA GLY A 205 2.37 -13.22 -15.17
C GLY A 205 3.64 -13.74 -14.48
N GLY A 206 3.54 -14.37 -13.30
CA GLY A 206 4.63 -15.08 -12.62
C GLY A 206 5.10 -14.45 -11.30
N LEU A 207 4.83 -13.16 -11.04
CA LEU A 207 5.26 -12.56 -9.77
C LEU A 207 4.56 -13.22 -8.57
N LEU A 208 3.24 -13.39 -8.62
CA LEU A 208 2.51 -14.05 -7.53
C LEU A 208 3.01 -15.48 -7.28
N ASP A 209 3.45 -16.20 -8.31
CA ASP A 209 4.00 -17.55 -8.17
C ASP A 209 5.36 -17.52 -7.46
N VAL A 210 6.24 -16.56 -7.81
CA VAL A 210 7.50 -16.33 -7.11
C VAL A 210 7.24 -16.03 -5.63
N LEU A 211 6.33 -15.09 -5.33
CA LEU A 211 6.01 -14.71 -3.95
C LEU A 211 5.45 -15.90 -3.16
N GLY A 212 4.55 -16.70 -3.76
CA GLY A 212 3.99 -17.90 -3.14
C GLY A 212 5.07 -18.95 -2.85
N THR A 213 5.96 -19.22 -3.80
CA THR A 213 7.04 -20.21 -3.66
C THR A 213 8.06 -19.80 -2.60
N GLU A 214 8.47 -18.53 -2.60
CA GLU A 214 9.42 -17.99 -1.62
C GLU A 214 8.78 -17.76 -0.23
N GLY A 215 7.44 -17.76 -0.15
CA GLY A 215 6.70 -17.46 1.07
C GLY A 215 6.80 -15.99 1.46
N ILE A 216 6.77 -15.09 0.49
CA ILE A 216 6.79 -13.63 0.63
C ILE A 216 5.35 -13.11 0.62
N GLY A 217 5.00 -12.20 1.52
CA GLY A 217 3.71 -11.53 1.51
C GLY A 217 3.53 -10.62 0.28
N CYS A 218 2.29 -10.42 -0.14
CA CYS A 218 1.94 -9.47 -1.20
C CYS A 218 0.98 -8.41 -0.67
N ILE A 219 1.31 -7.12 -0.89
CA ILE A 219 0.45 -5.99 -0.50
C ILE A 219 0.24 -5.06 -1.69
N PRO A 220 -0.79 -5.29 -2.53
CA PRO A 220 -1.09 -4.44 -3.67
C PRO A 220 -1.36 -2.98 -3.31
N PHE A 221 -0.77 -2.05 -4.05
CA PHE A 221 -1.14 -0.64 -4.02
C PHE A 221 -1.98 -0.25 -5.25
N SER A 222 -2.69 0.88 -5.19
CA SER A 222 -3.65 1.35 -6.20
C SER A 222 -4.75 0.33 -6.55
N PRO A 223 -5.36 -0.36 -5.57
CA PRO A 223 -6.32 -1.43 -5.81
C PRO A 223 -7.57 -0.98 -6.55
N LEU A 224 -7.93 0.31 -6.45
CA LEU A 224 -9.06 0.94 -7.13
C LEU A 224 -8.68 1.61 -8.45
N ALA A 225 -7.52 1.29 -9.04
CA ALA A 225 -7.03 1.88 -10.29
C ALA A 225 -7.16 3.41 -10.30
N GLN A 226 -6.70 4.07 -9.23
CA GLN A 226 -6.78 5.52 -9.02
C GLN A 226 -8.21 6.10 -8.98
N GLY A 227 -9.20 5.26 -8.67
CA GLY A 227 -10.61 5.61 -8.58
C GLY A 227 -11.45 5.20 -9.79
N LEU A 228 -10.85 4.60 -10.83
CA LEU A 228 -11.62 4.02 -11.96
C LEU A 228 -12.56 2.90 -11.51
N LEU A 229 -12.12 2.09 -10.55
CA LEU A 229 -12.93 1.00 -9.97
C LEU A 229 -13.82 1.51 -8.83
N THR A 230 -14.50 2.63 -9.08
CA THR A 230 -15.54 3.21 -8.21
C THR A 230 -16.70 3.71 -9.08
N ASP A 231 -17.78 4.12 -8.48
CA ASP A 231 -18.93 4.76 -9.15
C ASP A 231 -18.64 6.19 -9.63
N LYS A 232 -17.53 6.76 -9.20
CA LYS A 232 -17.14 8.16 -9.39
C LYS A 232 -17.17 8.64 -10.85
N TYR A 233 -16.77 7.76 -11.78
CA TYR A 233 -16.64 8.08 -13.20
C TYR A 233 -17.76 7.54 -14.08
N LEU A 234 -18.79 6.90 -13.50
CA LEU A 234 -19.92 6.31 -14.26
C LEU A 234 -20.68 7.35 -15.11
N ASN A 235 -20.76 8.59 -14.62
CA ASN A 235 -21.48 9.68 -15.26
C ASN A 235 -20.56 10.79 -15.81
N GLY A 236 -19.30 10.47 -16.12
CA GLY A 236 -18.31 11.42 -16.60
C GLY A 236 -17.17 11.68 -15.60
N ILE A 237 -16.36 12.70 -15.88
CA ILE A 237 -15.21 13.06 -15.02
C ILE A 237 -15.65 14.20 -14.08
N PRO A 238 -15.84 13.92 -12.75
CA PRO A 238 -16.25 14.96 -11.82
C PRO A 238 -15.16 16.02 -11.63
N GLU A 239 -15.56 17.27 -11.43
CA GLU A 239 -14.68 18.35 -11.04
C GLU A 239 -13.92 17.99 -9.73
N GLY A 240 -12.62 18.30 -9.68
CA GLY A 240 -11.75 17.97 -8.55
C GLY A 240 -11.36 16.50 -8.43
N SER A 241 -11.85 15.60 -9.31
CA SER A 241 -11.39 14.20 -9.37
C SER A 241 -9.93 14.09 -9.80
N ARG A 242 -9.30 12.92 -9.61
CA ARG A 242 -7.91 12.70 -10.03
C ARG A 242 -7.71 12.86 -11.53
N ALA A 243 -8.69 12.47 -12.35
CA ALA A 243 -8.65 12.63 -13.80
C ALA A 243 -8.85 14.09 -14.25
N ALA A 244 -9.44 14.94 -13.42
CA ALA A 244 -9.60 16.37 -13.69
C ALA A 244 -8.35 17.20 -13.30
N LYS A 245 -7.42 16.65 -12.51
CA LYS A 245 -6.22 17.35 -12.06
C LYS A 245 -5.08 17.19 -13.06
N SER A 246 -4.46 18.29 -13.50
CA SER A 246 -3.35 18.28 -14.47
C SER A 246 -2.14 17.45 -14.02
N TRP A 247 -1.90 17.38 -12.71
CA TRP A 247 -0.85 16.59 -12.06
C TRP A 247 -1.30 15.18 -11.64
N GLY A 248 -2.55 14.81 -11.91
CA GLY A 248 -3.08 13.47 -11.60
C GLY A 248 -2.42 12.39 -12.46
N PHE A 249 -2.19 11.22 -11.88
CA PHE A 249 -1.67 10.04 -12.60
C PHE A 249 -2.73 9.36 -13.48
N LEU A 250 -4.02 9.56 -13.18
CA LEU A 250 -5.12 9.14 -14.05
C LEU A 250 -5.40 10.26 -15.05
N LYS A 251 -5.33 9.96 -16.33
CA LYS A 251 -5.56 10.91 -17.40
C LYS A 251 -6.99 10.79 -17.96
N PRO A 252 -7.63 11.90 -18.40
CA PRO A 252 -8.99 11.87 -18.96
C PRO A 252 -9.17 10.85 -20.09
N GLU A 253 -8.17 10.68 -20.96
CA GLU A 253 -8.17 9.74 -22.08
C GLU A 253 -8.18 8.26 -21.63
N GLN A 254 -7.81 7.96 -20.41
CA GLN A 254 -7.86 6.60 -19.83
C GLN A 254 -9.25 6.24 -19.29
N VAL A 255 -10.07 7.25 -18.97
CA VAL A 255 -11.41 7.05 -18.40
C VAL A 255 -12.39 6.50 -19.45
N GLY A 256 -12.42 7.14 -20.64
CA GLY A 256 -13.35 6.77 -21.71
C GLY A 256 -13.32 5.28 -22.07
N PRO A 257 -12.16 4.72 -22.46
CA PRO A 257 -12.04 3.30 -22.82
C PRO A 257 -12.41 2.33 -21.69
N ALA A 258 -12.23 2.74 -20.41
CA ALA A 258 -12.52 1.88 -19.28
C ALA A 258 -13.99 1.89 -18.85
N ILE A 259 -14.76 2.90 -19.25
CA ILE A 259 -16.09 3.18 -18.67
C ILE A 259 -17.10 2.05 -18.91
N GLU A 260 -17.07 1.40 -20.06
CA GLU A 260 -18.00 0.30 -20.37
C GLU A 260 -17.68 -0.92 -19.50
N LYS A 261 -16.42 -1.26 -19.29
CA LYS A 261 -16.01 -2.30 -18.34
C LYS A 261 -16.41 -1.93 -16.91
N VAL A 262 -16.21 -0.67 -16.52
CA VAL A 262 -16.60 -0.16 -15.19
C VAL A 262 -18.12 -0.32 -14.96
N LYS A 263 -18.96 0.03 -15.94
CA LYS A 263 -20.42 -0.15 -15.85
C LYS A 263 -20.81 -1.61 -15.68
N LYS A 264 -20.22 -2.51 -16.48
CA LYS A 264 -20.49 -3.96 -16.40
C LYS A 264 -20.04 -4.53 -15.04
N LEU A 265 -18.85 -4.16 -14.54
CA LEU A 265 -18.36 -4.55 -13.22
C LEU A 265 -19.23 -4.01 -12.09
N ASN A 266 -19.68 -2.75 -12.21
CA ASN A 266 -20.57 -2.13 -11.22
C ASN A 266 -21.91 -2.86 -11.14
N ALA A 267 -22.46 -3.36 -12.25
CA ALA A 267 -23.67 -4.16 -12.24
C ALA A 267 -23.52 -5.46 -11.43
N ILE A 268 -22.36 -6.13 -11.53
CA ILE A 268 -22.03 -7.31 -10.71
C ILE A 268 -21.91 -6.90 -9.24
N ALA A 269 -21.22 -5.80 -8.93
CA ALA A 269 -21.06 -5.32 -7.56
C ALA A 269 -22.42 -5.06 -6.89
N LEU A 270 -23.35 -4.38 -7.59
CA LEU A 270 -24.70 -4.13 -7.10
C LEU A 270 -25.49 -5.41 -6.83
N GLN A 271 -25.37 -6.44 -7.69
CA GLN A 271 -25.99 -7.75 -7.45
C GLN A 271 -25.44 -8.44 -6.19
N ARG A 272 -24.16 -8.17 -5.85
CA ARG A 272 -23.52 -8.65 -4.63
C ARG A 272 -23.89 -7.83 -3.39
N GLY A 273 -24.67 -6.75 -3.52
CA GLY A 273 -24.94 -5.80 -2.44
C GLY A 273 -23.70 -5.00 -2.01
N GLN A 274 -22.75 -4.79 -2.92
CA GLN A 274 -21.51 -4.06 -2.69
C GLN A 274 -21.39 -2.85 -3.61
N THR A 275 -20.60 -1.85 -3.22
CA THR A 275 -20.09 -0.86 -4.18
C THR A 275 -19.03 -1.51 -5.07
N LEU A 276 -18.77 -0.91 -6.25
CA LEU A 276 -17.70 -1.38 -7.13
C LEU A 276 -16.33 -1.33 -6.42
N ALA A 277 -16.09 -0.30 -5.61
CA ALA A 277 -14.87 -0.20 -4.80
C ALA A 277 -14.72 -1.39 -3.84
N GLN A 278 -15.78 -1.72 -3.11
CA GLN A 278 -15.79 -2.85 -2.18
C GLN A 278 -15.51 -4.17 -2.92
N MET A 279 -16.19 -4.41 -4.04
CA MET A 279 -15.96 -5.61 -4.86
C MET A 279 -14.52 -5.68 -5.37
N ALA A 280 -13.95 -4.57 -5.84
CA ALA A 280 -12.58 -4.53 -6.35
C ALA A 280 -11.54 -4.84 -5.26
N LEU A 281 -11.74 -4.37 -4.02
CA LEU A 281 -10.86 -4.68 -2.89
C LEU A 281 -10.89 -6.17 -2.54
N VAL A 282 -12.07 -6.76 -2.39
CA VAL A 282 -12.18 -8.18 -2.03
C VAL A 282 -11.81 -9.11 -3.20
N TRP A 283 -11.90 -8.64 -4.45
CA TRP A 283 -11.41 -9.39 -5.60
C TRP A 283 -9.90 -9.62 -5.54
N LEU A 284 -9.12 -8.68 -5.03
CA LEU A 284 -7.69 -8.88 -4.77
C LEU A 284 -7.46 -9.86 -3.62
N LEU A 285 -8.23 -9.74 -2.54
CA LEU A 285 -8.11 -10.59 -1.36
C LEU A 285 -8.58 -12.05 -1.59
N LYS A 286 -9.24 -12.35 -2.73
CA LYS A 286 -9.60 -13.73 -3.09
C LYS A 286 -8.37 -14.62 -3.34
N ASP A 287 -7.24 -14.02 -3.73
CA ASP A 287 -5.99 -14.75 -3.91
C ASP A 287 -5.28 -14.91 -2.56
N PRO A 288 -5.05 -16.14 -2.08
CA PRO A 288 -4.45 -16.38 -0.78
C PRO A 288 -3.01 -15.89 -0.67
N ARG A 289 -2.35 -15.55 -1.79
CA ARG A 289 -1.00 -14.96 -1.81
C ARG A 289 -1.03 -13.46 -1.49
N VAL A 290 -2.20 -12.81 -1.59
CA VAL A 290 -2.39 -11.41 -1.21
C VAL A 290 -2.62 -11.31 0.30
N THR A 291 -1.66 -10.73 1.00
CA THR A 291 -1.69 -10.58 2.46
C THR A 291 -2.65 -9.48 2.91
N SER A 292 -2.58 -8.32 2.26
CA SER A 292 -3.34 -7.13 2.60
C SER A 292 -3.53 -6.28 1.35
N VAL A 293 -4.54 -5.42 1.32
CA VAL A 293 -4.74 -4.46 0.23
C VAL A 293 -4.51 -3.05 0.75
N LEU A 294 -3.62 -2.30 0.09
CA LEU A 294 -3.26 -0.96 0.51
C LEU A 294 -4.22 0.07 -0.09
N ILE A 295 -5.08 0.64 0.74
CA ILE A 295 -6.02 1.68 0.33
C ILE A 295 -5.50 3.09 0.65
N GLY A 296 -5.90 4.06 -0.18
CA GLY A 296 -5.89 5.48 0.19
C GLY A 296 -7.32 5.94 0.50
N ALA A 297 -7.47 6.87 1.43
CA ALA A 297 -8.74 7.49 1.76
C ALA A 297 -8.62 9.03 1.77
N SER A 298 -9.72 9.72 1.49
CA SER A 298 -9.81 11.19 1.59
C SER A 298 -10.72 11.65 2.71
N SER A 299 -11.44 10.72 3.35
CA SER A 299 -12.31 10.98 4.49
C SER A 299 -12.53 9.72 5.32
N VAL A 300 -12.98 9.91 6.55
CA VAL A 300 -13.40 8.82 7.46
C VAL A 300 -14.50 7.97 6.83
N ALA A 301 -15.50 8.59 6.21
CA ALA A 301 -16.59 7.87 5.56
C ALA A 301 -16.12 6.94 4.44
N GLN A 302 -15.14 7.38 3.63
CA GLN A 302 -14.55 6.53 2.59
C GLN A 302 -13.76 5.36 3.19
N LEU A 303 -13.09 5.59 4.32
CA LEU A 303 -12.38 4.52 5.04
C LEU A 303 -13.37 3.48 5.57
N ASP A 304 -14.48 3.92 6.19
CA ASP A 304 -15.55 3.04 6.68
C ASP A 304 -16.15 2.21 5.54
N ASP A 305 -16.44 2.84 4.39
CA ASP A 305 -16.98 2.15 3.20
C ASP A 305 -16.00 1.08 2.67
N ASN A 306 -14.71 1.41 2.59
CA ASN A 306 -13.70 0.45 2.15
C ASN A 306 -13.57 -0.76 3.10
N VAL A 307 -13.66 -0.55 4.41
CA VAL A 307 -13.60 -1.64 5.40
C VAL A 307 -14.86 -2.51 5.35
N ALA A 308 -16.02 -1.92 5.05
CA ALA A 308 -17.26 -2.66 4.88
C ALA A 308 -17.19 -3.70 3.74
N ALA A 309 -16.24 -3.57 2.80
CA ALA A 309 -15.97 -4.60 1.78
C ALA A 309 -15.78 -6.00 2.38
N LEU A 310 -15.16 -6.08 3.56
CA LEU A 310 -14.83 -7.35 4.22
C LEU A 310 -16.05 -8.14 4.72
N GLN A 311 -17.24 -7.55 4.71
CA GLN A 311 -18.48 -8.23 5.06
C GLN A 311 -18.94 -9.26 4.01
N ASN A 312 -18.49 -9.11 2.74
CA ASN A 312 -18.81 -10.03 1.64
C ASN A 312 -17.57 -10.35 0.80
N MET A 313 -16.69 -11.20 1.33
CA MET A 313 -15.41 -11.54 0.68
C MET A 313 -15.51 -12.69 -0.33
N LYS A 314 -16.56 -13.50 -0.28
CA LYS A 314 -16.66 -14.72 -1.10
C LYS A 314 -17.23 -14.40 -2.48
N PHE A 315 -16.63 -14.98 -3.50
CA PHE A 315 -17.14 -14.98 -4.86
C PHE A 315 -17.64 -16.38 -5.24
N SER A 316 -18.77 -16.42 -5.96
CA SER A 316 -19.16 -17.63 -6.69
C SER A 316 -18.30 -17.82 -7.95
N GLN A 317 -18.20 -19.03 -8.45
CA GLN A 317 -17.49 -19.30 -9.70
C GLN A 317 -18.11 -18.55 -10.89
N SER A 318 -19.43 -18.38 -10.90
CA SER A 318 -20.14 -17.61 -11.93
C SER A 318 -19.73 -16.14 -11.94
N GLU A 319 -19.67 -15.50 -10.76
CA GLU A 319 -19.21 -14.11 -10.65
C GLU A 319 -17.77 -13.93 -11.13
N LEU A 320 -16.86 -14.83 -10.74
CA LEU A 320 -15.46 -14.78 -11.19
C LEU A 320 -15.36 -14.95 -12.71
N THR A 321 -16.13 -15.84 -13.31
CA THR A 321 -16.16 -16.04 -14.75
C THR A 321 -16.68 -14.79 -15.48
N GLN A 322 -17.77 -14.18 -15.00
CA GLN A 322 -18.31 -12.94 -15.57
C GLN A 322 -17.32 -11.77 -15.45
N ILE A 323 -16.68 -11.61 -14.28
CA ILE A 323 -15.64 -10.59 -14.08
C ILE A 323 -14.49 -10.80 -15.06
N GLU A 324 -13.99 -12.04 -15.21
CA GLU A 324 -12.90 -12.34 -16.13
C GLU A 324 -13.25 -12.05 -17.58
N GLN A 325 -14.46 -12.41 -18.03
CA GLN A 325 -14.95 -12.07 -19.38
C GLN A 325 -14.92 -10.55 -19.63
N ILE A 326 -15.40 -9.75 -18.67
CA ILE A 326 -15.40 -8.30 -18.80
C ILE A 326 -13.96 -7.74 -18.85
N LEU A 327 -13.06 -8.29 -18.06
CA LEU A 327 -11.69 -7.79 -17.99
C LEU A 327 -10.88 -8.12 -19.25
N THR A 328 -11.21 -9.21 -19.94
CA THR A 328 -10.52 -9.68 -21.16
C THR A 328 -11.12 -9.13 -22.49
N GLU A 329 -12.31 -8.50 -22.47
CA GLU A 329 -12.86 -7.73 -23.61
C GLU A 329 -11.91 -6.58 -24.01
#